data_a63ec2baa03d3ad86b3a1afbd3cb5f21
#
_entry.id   a63ec2baa03d3ad86b3a1afbd3cb5f21
#
_cell.length_a   1.000
_cell.length_b   1.000
_cell.length_c   1.000
_cell.angle_alpha   90.00
_cell.angle_beta   90.00
_cell.angle_gamma   90.00
#
_symmetry.space_group_name_H-M   'P 1'
#
loop_
_entity.id
_entity.type
_entity.pdbx_description
1 polymer ?
#
loop_
_entity_poly.entity_id
_entity_poly.type
_entity_poly.pdbx_seq_one_letter_code
_entity_poly.pdbx_strand_id
1 'polypeptide(L)'
;EYTMIYDMQIDEKAGHVYLLPWNAKSIFVYNLQGEYLKDIPLNGKYEKLIVPKGKFKVDAEKNRVAVVLLPFNYLPVVAWVQDMEGNFINEVPMNHLKVKPDFSNEVVSTKAASDALDVFLCTFWELRKDTLYHLNLEDGKLHPKFTMNFGQRKIAIHDYHEFPRHYVGALTNPVQVGDRTYQTEG
;
A
#
# COMPACT_ATOMS: atom_id res chain seq x y z
N GLU A 1 -21.50 14.30 -3.05
CA GLU A 1 -20.60 14.59 -1.94
C GLU A 1 -19.19 14.15 -2.35
N TYR A 2 -18.21 15.08 -2.31
CA TYR A 2 -16.83 14.74 -2.71
C TYR A 2 -16.15 14.07 -1.53
N THR A 3 -15.64 12.85 -1.75
CA THR A 3 -14.80 12.16 -0.77
C THR A 3 -13.35 12.13 -1.27
N MET A 4 -12.39 12.15 -0.35
CA MET A 4 -10.98 12.07 -0.71
C MET A 4 -10.67 10.64 -1.21
N ILE A 5 -10.12 10.54 -2.41
CA ILE A 5 -9.63 9.26 -2.93
C ILE A 5 -8.23 9.04 -2.39
N TYR A 6 -8.03 7.90 -1.77
CA TYR A 6 -6.77 7.58 -1.14
C TYR A 6 -5.85 6.70 -2.01
N ASP A 7 -6.43 5.79 -2.77
CA ASP A 7 -5.69 4.95 -3.70
C ASP A 7 -6.53 4.67 -4.95
N MET A 8 -5.86 4.42 -6.07
CA MET A 8 -6.48 4.18 -7.36
C MET A 8 -5.73 3.08 -8.13
N GLN A 9 -6.49 2.30 -8.88
CA GLN A 9 -5.95 1.36 -9.87
C GLN A 9 -6.70 1.51 -11.19
N ILE A 10 -5.97 1.50 -12.30
CA ILE A 10 -6.53 1.42 -13.64
C ILE A 10 -6.23 0.03 -14.19
N ASP A 11 -7.26 -0.65 -14.67
CA ASP A 11 -7.17 -1.90 -15.40
C ASP A 11 -7.65 -1.64 -16.83
N GLU A 12 -6.70 -1.36 -17.72
CA GLU A 12 -6.99 -1.06 -19.11
C GLU A 12 -7.58 -2.26 -19.85
N LYS A 13 -7.20 -3.49 -19.45
CA LYS A 13 -7.68 -4.72 -20.06
C LYS A 13 -9.14 -4.97 -19.75
N ALA A 14 -9.56 -4.75 -18.51
CA ALA A 14 -10.95 -4.85 -18.10
C ALA A 14 -11.76 -3.57 -18.43
N GLY A 15 -11.09 -2.46 -18.76
CA GLY A 15 -11.71 -1.16 -18.97
C GLY A 15 -12.23 -0.52 -17.68
N HIS A 16 -11.60 -0.79 -16.55
CA HIS A 16 -12.07 -0.37 -15.25
C HIS A 16 -11.11 0.59 -14.53
N VAL A 17 -11.68 1.50 -13.76
CA VAL A 17 -11.00 2.34 -12.77
C VAL A 17 -11.55 1.98 -11.40
N TYR A 18 -10.66 1.55 -10.52
CA TYR A 18 -10.97 1.23 -9.13
C TYR A 18 -10.52 2.37 -8.23
N LEU A 19 -11.37 2.83 -7.34
CA LEU A 19 -11.09 3.93 -6.42
C LEU A 19 -11.33 3.48 -4.98
N LEU A 20 -10.34 3.69 -4.11
CA LEU A 20 -10.48 3.51 -2.66
C LEU A 20 -10.63 4.87 -1.99
N PRO A 21 -11.84 5.26 -1.59
CA PRO A 21 -12.04 6.50 -0.86
C PRO A 21 -11.53 6.43 0.58
N TRP A 22 -11.30 7.60 1.16
CA TRP A 22 -11.00 7.73 2.59
C TRP A 22 -12.14 7.17 3.45
N ASN A 23 -11.80 6.33 4.42
CA ASN A 23 -12.75 5.66 5.31
C ASN A 23 -13.85 4.87 4.58
N ALA A 24 -13.56 4.37 3.40
CA ALA A 24 -14.53 3.63 2.61
C ALA A 24 -14.81 2.24 3.20
N LYS A 25 -16.02 1.77 2.91
CA LYS A 25 -16.44 0.39 3.15
C LYS A 25 -16.42 -0.46 1.88
N SER A 26 -16.07 0.16 0.77
CA SER A 26 -16.00 -0.46 -0.55
C SER A 26 -15.00 0.25 -1.46
N ILE A 27 -14.54 -0.47 -2.47
CA ILE A 27 -13.80 0.07 -3.60
C ILE A 27 -14.83 0.38 -4.68
N PHE A 28 -14.88 1.62 -5.16
CA PHE A 28 -15.77 2.03 -6.24
C PHE A 28 -15.19 1.64 -7.59
N VAL A 29 -16.02 1.10 -8.47
CA VAL A 29 -15.64 0.69 -9.82
C VAL A 29 -16.33 1.57 -10.83
N TYR A 30 -15.54 2.16 -11.71
CA TYR A 30 -15.98 2.98 -12.83
C TYR A 30 -15.45 2.38 -14.14
N ASN A 31 -16.10 2.69 -15.26
CA ASN A 31 -15.49 2.47 -16.56
C ASN A 31 -14.48 3.58 -16.91
N LEU A 32 -13.76 3.45 -18.03
CA LEU A 32 -12.78 4.46 -18.48
C LEU A 32 -13.43 5.78 -18.92
N GLN A 33 -14.75 5.82 -19.13
CA GLN A 33 -15.53 7.03 -19.40
C GLN A 33 -15.96 7.79 -18.13
N GLY A 34 -15.67 7.20 -16.96
CA GLY A 34 -16.01 7.77 -15.66
C GLY A 34 -17.45 7.46 -15.20
N GLU A 35 -18.12 6.50 -15.85
CA GLU A 35 -19.43 6.05 -15.41
C GLU A 35 -19.30 5.02 -14.30
N TYR A 36 -20.06 5.19 -13.23
CA TYR A 36 -20.11 4.27 -12.10
C TYR A 36 -20.71 2.93 -12.52
N LEU A 37 -20.05 1.83 -12.15
CA LEU A 37 -20.49 0.47 -12.45
C LEU A 37 -21.02 -0.26 -11.23
N LYS A 38 -20.22 -0.33 -10.17
CA LYS A 38 -20.55 -1.08 -8.94
C LYS A 38 -19.60 -0.75 -7.80
N ASP A 39 -19.90 -1.29 -6.63
CA ASP A 39 -18.99 -1.39 -5.50
C ASP A 39 -18.39 -2.80 -5.38
N ILE A 40 -17.15 -2.88 -4.92
CA ILE A 40 -16.54 -4.08 -4.36
C ILE A 40 -16.55 -3.89 -2.86
N PRO A 41 -17.38 -4.62 -2.10
CA PRO A 41 -17.44 -4.48 -0.66
C PRO A 41 -16.12 -4.92 -0.02
N LEU A 42 -15.69 -4.20 1.01
CA LEU A 42 -14.56 -4.64 1.81
C LEU A 42 -15.03 -5.62 2.86
N ASN A 43 -14.18 -6.61 3.19
CA ASN A 43 -14.58 -7.66 4.13
C ASN A 43 -15.03 -7.07 5.48
N GLY A 44 -16.21 -7.46 5.94
CA GLY A 44 -16.85 -6.90 7.12
C GLY A 44 -16.07 -7.08 8.43
N LYS A 45 -15.14 -8.03 8.49
CA LYS A 45 -14.19 -8.18 9.61
C LYS A 45 -13.23 -6.98 9.69
N TYR A 46 -12.88 -6.38 8.54
CA TYR A 46 -11.84 -5.37 8.43
C TYR A 46 -12.32 -4.00 7.98
N GLU A 47 -13.56 -3.85 7.54
CA GLU A 47 -14.08 -2.56 7.06
C GLU A 47 -13.93 -1.42 8.07
N LYS A 48 -13.98 -1.74 9.38
CA LYS A 48 -13.77 -0.78 10.48
C LYS A 48 -12.30 -0.46 10.74
N LEU A 49 -11.39 -1.25 10.17
CA LEU A 49 -9.94 -1.09 10.33
C LEU A 49 -9.32 -0.28 9.20
N ILE A 50 -10.09 0.10 8.19
CA ILE A 50 -9.57 0.96 7.14
C ILE A 50 -9.30 2.31 7.73
N VAL A 51 -8.05 2.46 8.04
CA VAL A 51 -7.49 3.75 8.42
C VAL A 51 -7.12 4.51 7.16
N PRO A 52 -7.04 5.81 7.26
CA PRO A 52 -6.40 6.61 6.23
C PRO A 52 -5.08 5.94 5.80
N LYS A 53 -4.76 6.02 4.49
CA LYS A 53 -3.53 5.48 3.89
C LYS A 53 -3.55 3.97 3.54
N GLY A 54 -4.72 3.37 3.44
CA GLY A 54 -4.86 2.02 2.85
C GLY A 54 -4.46 2.01 1.37
N LYS A 55 -3.88 0.90 0.93
CA LYS A 55 -3.56 0.61 -0.48
C LYS A 55 -4.25 -0.67 -0.88
N PHE A 56 -4.53 -0.82 -2.17
CA PHE A 56 -5.21 -2.03 -2.64
C PHE A 56 -4.71 -2.46 -4.02
N LYS A 57 -5.01 -3.70 -4.37
CA LYS A 57 -4.91 -4.22 -5.73
C LYS A 57 -6.10 -5.12 -6.02
N VAL A 58 -6.70 -4.94 -7.19
CA VAL A 58 -7.71 -5.82 -7.78
C VAL A 58 -7.07 -6.63 -8.90
N ASP A 59 -7.25 -7.94 -8.86
CA ASP A 59 -7.03 -8.87 -9.96
C ASP A 59 -8.39 -9.46 -10.34
N ALA A 60 -9.05 -8.84 -11.31
CA ALA A 60 -10.40 -9.23 -11.71
C ALA A 60 -10.44 -10.62 -12.39
N GLU A 61 -9.35 -11.01 -13.07
CA GLU A 61 -9.29 -12.31 -13.74
C GLU A 61 -9.25 -13.47 -12.72
N LYS A 62 -8.56 -13.27 -11.61
CA LYS A 62 -8.44 -14.27 -10.54
C LYS A 62 -9.50 -14.12 -9.46
N ASN A 63 -10.38 -13.14 -9.55
CA ASN A 63 -11.35 -12.78 -8.50
C ASN A 63 -10.65 -12.55 -7.14
N ARG A 64 -9.65 -11.64 -7.11
CA ARG A 64 -8.86 -11.34 -5.91
C ARG A 64 -8.76 -9.84 -5.69
N VAL A 65 -8.85 -9.48 -4.41
CA VAL A 65 -8.60 -8.11 -3.93
C VAL A 65 -7.67 -8.20 -2.72
N ALA A 66 -6.51 -7.56 -2.84
CA ALA A 66 -5.62 -7.35 -1.70
C ALA A 66 -5.82 -5.95 -1.15
N VAL A 67 -5.87 -5.82 0.17
CA VAL A 67 -5.91 -4.54 0.88
C VAL A 67 -4.78 -4.51 1.90
N VAL A 68 -4.00 -3.43 1.89
CA VAL A 68 -2.88 -3.20 2.80
C VAL A 68 -3.18 -1.98 3.64
N LEU A 69 -2.92 -2.06 4.92
CA LEU A 69 -3.07 -0.98 5.89
C LEU A 69 -1.71 -0.44 6.32
N LEU A 70 -1.66 0.80 6.75
CA LEU A 70 -0.53 1.27 7.54
C LEU A 70 -0.58 0.57 8.91
N PRO A 71 0.45 -0.25 9.26
CA PRO A 71 0.34 -1.21 10.36
C PRO A 71 0.55 -0.55 11.73
N PHE A 72 -0.34 0.34 12.12
CA PHE A 72 -0.36 0.92 13.45
C PHE A 72 -0.47 -0.17 14.52
N ASN A 73 0.23 -0.03 15.61
CA ASN A 73 0.40 -1.04 16.65
C ASN A 73 -0.90 -1.53 17.32
N TYR A 74 -2.03 -0.85 17.11
CA TYR A 74 -3.35 -1.25 17.59
C TYR A 74 -4.15 -2.09 16.57
N LEU A 75 -3.64 -2.25 15.34
CA LEU A 75 -4.29 -3.06 14.33
C LEU A 75 -3.86 -4.53 14.44
N PRO A 76 -4.73 -5.50 14.13
CA PRO A 76 -4.39 -6.92 14.20
C PRO A 76 -3.61 -7.44 12.99
N VAL A 77 -3.82 -6.82 11.84
CA VAL A 77 -3.25 -7.26 10.55
C VAL A 77 -2.65 -6.09 9.78
N VAL A 78 -1.69 -6.37 8.91
CA VAL A 78 -1.14 -5.41 7.95
C VAL A 78 -1.86 -5.47 6.61
N ALA A 79 -2.39 -6.62 6.25
CA ALA A 79 -3.08 -6.82 4.99
C ALA A 79 -4.05 -7.99 5.06
N TRP A 80 -4.97 -8.03 4.09
CA TRP A 80 -5.78 -9.22 3.82
C TRP A 80 -6.02 -9.38 2.33
N VAL A 81 -6.41 -10.60 1.94
CA VAL A 81 -6.90 -10.93 0.61
C VAL A 81 -8.34 -11.40 0.73
N GLN A 82 -9.19 -10.92 -0.15
CA GLN A 82 -10.60 -11.26 -0.30
C GLN A 82 -10.95 -11.49 -1.77
N ASP A 83 -12.13 -11.99 -2.06
CA ASP A 83 -12.70 -11.95 -3.41
C ASP A 83 -13.41 -10.62 -3.70
N MET A 84 -13.94 -10.46 -4.92
CA MET A 84 -14.64 -9.23 -5.31
C MET A 84 -16.02 -9.10 -4.70
N GLU A 85 -16.55 -10.14 -4.08
CA GLU A 85 -17.80 -10.16 -3.29
C GLU A 85 -17.57 -9.81 -1.83
N GLY A 86 -16.31 -9.62 -1.40
CA GLY A 86 -15.93 -9.30 -0.02
C GLY A 86 -15.73 -10.50 0.87
N ASN A 87 -15.75 -11.73 0.33
CA ASN A 87 -15.49 -12.93 1.11
C ASN A 87 -14.00 -13.05 1.45
N PHE A 88 -13.73 -13.33 2.70
CA PHE A 88 -12.39 -13.47 3.23
C PHE A 88 -11.66 -14.69 2.65
N ILE A 89 -10.39 -14.49 2.28
CA ILE A 89 -9.53 -15.57 1.79
C ILE A 89 -8.35 -15.78 2.75
N ASN A 90 -7.56 -14.72 3.02
CA ASN A 90 -6.40 -14.82 3.90
C ASN A 90 -6.07 -13.47 4.55
N GLU A 91 -5.27 -13.50 5.62
CA GLU A 91 -4.76 -12.31 6.29
C GLU A 91 -3.26 -12.39 6.54
N VAL A 92 -2.63 -11.25 6.57
CA VAL A 92 -1.22 -11.11 6.93
C VAL A 92 -1.13 -10.48 8.32
N PRO A 93 -0.68 -11.22 9.32
CA PRO A 93 -0.51 -10.68 10.66
C PRO A 93 0.59 -9.62 10.69
N MET A 94 0.44 -8.67 11.58
CA MET A 94 1.31 -7.51 11.67
C MET A 94 2.76 -7.83 12.07
N ASN A 95 2.97 -8.74 13.01
CA ASN A 95 4.28 -9.19 13.49
C ASN A 95 5.28 -8.04 13.71
N HIS A 96 6.44 -8.10 13.04
CA HIS A 96 7.53 -7.13 13.11
C HIS A 96 7.28 -5.83 12.31
N LEU A 97 6.21 -5.78 11.52
CA LEU A 97 5.86 -4.62 10.70
C LEU A 97 5.18 -3.49 11.47
N LYS A 98 4.90 -3.69 12.76
CA LYS A 98 4.25 -2.70 13.62
C LYS A 98 4.96 -1.36 13.60
N VAL A 99 4.19 -0.29 13.44
CA VAL A 99 4.64 1.09 13.60
C VAL A 99 3.79 1.81 14.63
N LYS A 100 4.36 2.80 15.28
CA LYS A 100 3.58 3.70 16.13
C LYS A 100 2.61 4.50 15.27
N PRO A 101 1.42 4.84 15.79
CA PRO A 101 0.50 5.73 15.09
C PRO A 101 1.16 7.08 14.82
N ASP A 102 1.45 7.35 13.56
CA ASP A 102 1.99 8.60 13.08
C ASP A 102 1.52 8.80 11.63
N PHE A 103 0.75 9.86 11.41
CA PHE A 103 0.17 10.14 10.10
C PHE A 103 1.19 10.65 9.06
N SER A 104 2.44 10.89 9.44
CA SER A 104 3.52 11.13 8.48
C SER A 104 4.04 9.83 7.85
N ASN A 105 3.87 8.67 8.51
CA ASN A 105 4.23 7.39 7.94
C ASN A 105 3.33 7.03 6.75
N GLU A 106 3.89 6.34 5.77
CA GLU A 106 3.20 5.95 4.54
C GLU A 106 3.38 4.46 4.23
N VAL A 107 2.37 3.88 3.59
CA VAL A 107 2.53 2.65 2.82
C VAL A 107 2.79 3.06 1.38
N VAL A 108 4.01 2.87 0.93
CA VAL A 108 4.36 3.01 -0.49
C VAL A 108 4.04 1.69 -1.17
N SER A 109 3.33 1.73 -2.27
CA SER A 109 2.93 0.54 -3.00
C SER A 109 3.03 0.75 -4.51
N THR A 110 3.37 -0.30 -5.23
CA THR A 110 3.30 -0.32 -6.68
C THR A 110 2.53 -1.55 -7.15
N LYS A 111 1.82 -1.38 -8.26
CA LYS A 111 0.91 -2.38 -8.83
C LYS A 111 1.42 -2.90 -10.17
N ALA A 112 2.73 -2.78 -10.43
CA ALA A 112 3.32 -3.17 -11.71
C ALA A 112 3.22 -4.68 -11.98
N ALA A 113 3.37 -5.52 -10.95
CA ALA A 113 3.17 -6.96 -11.09
C ALA A 113 1.69 -7.30 -11.22
N SER A 114 1.36 -8.27 -12.10
CA SER A 114 -0.02 -8.67 -12.34
C SER A 114 -0.66 -9.40 -11.16
N ASP A 115 0.13 -10.17 -10.41
CA ASP A 115 -0.29 -11.11 -9.38
C ASP A 115 0.06 -10.68 -7.96
N ALA A 116 0.60 -9.47 -7.79
CA ALA A 116 1.05 -9.01 -6.50
C ALA A 116 0.96 -7.50 -6.32
N LEU A 117 1.06 -7.08 -5.07
CA LEU A 117 1.18 -5.69 -4.64
C LEU A 117 2.48 -5.53 -3.88
N ASP A 118 3.38 -4.70 -4.38
CA ASP A 118 4.58 -4.35 -3.63
C ASP A 118 4.21 -3.43 -2.46
N VAL A 119 4.78 -3.73 -1.31
CA VAL A 119 4.49 -3.04 -0.04
C VAL A 119 5.79 -2.66 0.63
N PHE A 120 5.95 -1.38 0.87
CA PHE A 120 7.03 -0.83 1.66
C PHE A 120 6.48 0.14 2.71
N LEU A 121 6.99 0.06 3.93
CA LEU A 121 6.59 0.96 5.01
C LEU A 121 7.62 2.09 5.13
N CYS A 122 7.26 3.25 4.63
CA CYS A 122 8.07 4.45 4.76
C CYS A 122 7.78 5.11 6.11
N THR A 123 8.79 5.14 6.98
CA THR A 123 8.70 5.77 8.30
C THR A 123 9.58 7.02 8.36
N PHE A 124 9.04 8.12 8.90
CA PHE A 124 9.73 9.41 8.91
C PHE A 124 10.48 9.69 10.22
N TRP A 125 9.94 9.22 11.35
CA TRP A 125 10.50 9.53 12.65
C TRP A 125 11.27 8.37 13.31
N GLU A 126 10.88 7.14 12.98
CA GLU A 126 11.57 5.93 13.42
C GLU A 126 12.30 5.32 12.23
N LEU A 127 13.37 5.96 11.77
CA LEU A 127 14.14 5.48 10.61
C LEU A 127 14.72 4.11 10.91
N ARG A 128 14.36 3.14 10.10
CA ARG A 128 14.81 1.75 10.21
C ARG A 128 15.09 1.17 8.82
N LYS A 129 15.89 0.12 8.79
CA LYS A 129 16.04 -0.67 7.57
C LYS A 129 14.80 -1.51 7.39
N ASP A 130 13.97 -1.13 6.45
CA ASP A 130 12.79 -1.88 6.09
C ASP A 130 13.00 -2.66 4.80
N THR A 131 12.26 -3.75 4.69
CA THR A 131 12.26 -4.63 3.52
C THR A 131 11.10 -4.26 2.62
N LEU A 132 11.35 -4.19 1.32
CA LEU A 132 10.28 -4.22 0.34
C LEU A 132 9.70 -5.62 0.30
N TYR A 133 8.41 -5.73 0.48
CA TYR A 133 7.65 -6.99 0.42
C TYR A 133 6.78 -7.03 -0.82
N HIS A 134 6.57 -8.23 -1.29
CA HIS A 134 5.67 -8.58 -2.36
C HIS A 134 4.49 -9.35 -1.77
N LEU A 135 3.33 -8.70 -1.64
CA LEU A 135 2.09 -9.36 -1.25
C LEU A 135 1.54 -10.09 -2.46
N ASN A 136 1.69 -11.40 -2.50
CA ASN A 136 1.13 -12.23 -3.55
C ASN A 136 -0.38 -12.43 -3.32
N LEU A 137 -1.19 -12.19 -4.35
CA LEU A 137 -2.65 -12.27 -4.25
C LEU A 137 -3.17 -13.73 -4.28
N GLU A 138 -2.36 -14.67 -4.74
CA GLU A 138 -2.74 -16.07 -4.85
C GLU A 138 -2.57 -16.80 -3.51
N ASP A 139 -1.38 -16.69 -2.89
CA ASP A 139 -1.08 -17.34 -1.62
C ASP A 139 -1.39 -16.46 -0.39
N GLY A 140 -1.65 -15.16 -0.59
CA GLY A 140 -1.96 -14.20 0.46
C GLY A 140 -0.81 -13.92 1.41
N LYS A 141 0.45 -14.11 0.97
CA LYS A 141 1.64 -13.96 1.82
C LYS A 141 2.53 -12.81 1.39
N LEU A 142 3.25 -12.26 2.36
CA LEU A 142 4.32 -11.30 2.13
C LEU A 142 5.63 -12.05 1.84
N HIS A 143 6.15 -11.86 0.64
CA HIS A 143 7.44 -12.39 0.22
C HIS A 143 8.48 -11.26 0.24
N PRO A 144 9.59 -11.38 1.02
CA PRO A 144 10.62 -10.35 1.03
C PRO A 144 11.32 -10.29 -0.33
N LYS A 145 11.51 -9.09 -0.86
CA LYS A 145 12.23 -8.84 -2.11
C LYS A 145 13.66 -8.40 -1.84
N PHE A 146 13.82 -7.26 -1.21
CA PHE A 146 15.14 -6.76 -0.84
C PHE A 146 15.04 -5.70 0.27
N THR A 147 16.19 -5.43 0.88
CA THR A 147 16.38 -4.37 1.88
C THR A 147 17.59 -3.55 1.46
N MET A 148 17.46 -2.23 1.49
CA MET A 148 18.57 -1.34 1.15
C MET A 148 19.72 -1.46 2.17
N ASN A 149 20.93 -1.59 1.69
CA ASN A 149 22.10 -1.63 2.54
C ASN A 149 22.76 -0.25 2.62
N PHE A 150 22.61 0.40 3.75
CA PHE A 150 23.23 1.70 4.01
C PHE A 150 24.70 1.60 4.45
N GLY A 151 25.24 0.39 4.62
CA GLY A 151 26.59 0.18 5.17
C GLY A 151 26.73 0.79 6.56
N GLN A 152 27.71 1.69 6.73
CA GLN A 152 27.95 2.42 7.99
C GLN A 152 27.24 3.78 8.02
N ARG A 153 26.52 4.15 6.97
CA ARG A 153 25.79 5.42 6.89
C ARG A 153 24.54 5.38 7.75
N LYS A 154 24.06 6.54 8.16
CA LYS A 154 22.73 6.67 8.77
C LYS A 154 21.66 6.19 7.79
N ILE A 155 20.65 5.52 8.32
CA ILE A 155 19.48 5.16 7.54
C ILE A 155 18.78 6.46 7.14
N ALA A 156 18.60 6.68 5.85
CA ALA A 156 17.85 7.80 5.32
C ALA A 156 16.37 7.40 5.16
N ILE A 157 15.50 8.39 5.05
CA ILE A 157 14.13 8.16 4.57
C ILE A 157 14.26 7.65 3.14
N HIS A 158 13.59 6.54 2.84
CA HIS A 158 13.70 5.89 1.54
C HIS A 158 12.40 5.20 1.17
N ASP A 159 12.22 4.98 -0.11
CA ASP A 159 11.14 4.18 -0.68
C ASP A 159 11.61 3.43 -1.92
N TYR A 160 10.70 2.63 -2.48
CA TYR A 160 10.97 1.81 -3.66
C TYR A 160 9.79 1.83 -4.61
N HIS A 161 10.10 1.89 -5.90
CA HIS A 161 9.13 1.80 -6.98
C HIS A 161 9.51 0.68 -7.93
N GLU A 162 8.59 -0.24 -8.17
CA GLU A 162 8.75 -1.29 -9.16
C GLU A 162 8.42 -0.77 -10.57
N PHE A 163 9.28 -1.11 -11.51
CA PHE A 163 9.06 -0.97 -12.95
C PHE A 163 9.16 -2.35 -13.60
N PRO A 164 8.72 -2.54 -14.85
CA PRO A 164 8.65 -3.88 -15.45
C PRO A 164 9.93 -4.70 -15.46
N ARG A 165 11.10 -4.06 -15.37
CA ARG A 165 12.41 -4.74 -15.42
C ARG A 165 13.39 -4.33 -14.33
N HIS A 166 13.03 -3.40 -13.45
CA HIS A 166 13.92 -2.89 -12.42
C HIS A 166 13.14 -2.23 -11.29
N TYR A 167 13.83 -2.02 -10.18
CA TYR A 167 13.35 -1.20 -9.07
C TYR A 167 14.14 0.09 -9.03
N VAL A 168 13.47 1.18 -8.68
CA VAL A 168 14.10 2.47 -8.36
C VAL A 168 13.90 2.72 -6.87
N GLY A 169 15.00 2.97 -6.16
CA GLY A 169 14.96 3.44 -4.78
C GLY A 169 15.16 4.95 -4.75
N ALA A 170 14.30 5.66 -4.04
CA ALA A 170 14.47 7.06 -3.74
C ALA A 170 15.03 7.25 -2.33
N LEU A 171 15.93 8.21 -2.14
CA LEU A 171 16.48 8.57 -0.85
C LEU A 171 16.19 10.04 -0.57
N THR A 172 15.62 10.31 0.60
CA THR A 172 15.39 11.67 1.07
C THR A 172 16.39 11.99 2.16
N ASN A 173 17.23 12.97 1.92
CA ASN A 173 18.22 13.45 2.89
C ASN A 173 17.75 14.77 3.52
N PRO A 174 17.77 14.89 4.85
CA PRO A 174 17.51 16.16 5.49
C PRO A 174 18.66 17.14 5.21
N VAL A 175 18.34 18.32 4.71
CA VAL A 175 19.29 19.41 4.53
C VAL A 175 18.95 20.52 5.50
N GLN A 176 19.94 20.94 6.31
CA GLN A 176 19.78 22.03 7.23
C GLN A 176 20.14 23.36 6.53
N VAL A 177 19.21 24.31 6.56
CA VAL A 177 19.43 25.66 6.04
C VAL A 177 19.07 26.64 7.16
N GLY A 178 20.09 27.20 7.79
CA GLY A 178 19.92 27.98 9.02
C GLY A 178 19.33 27.15 10.14
N ASP A 179 18.30 27.64 10.80
CA ASP A 179 17.60 26.93 11.89
C ASP A 179 16.50 25.97 11.38
N ARG A 180 16.33 25.83 10.09
CA ARG A 180 15.31 24.98 9.49
C ARG A 180 15.91 23.78 8.79
N THR A 181 15.26 22.63 8.95
CA THR A 181 15.61 21.40 8.23
C THR A 181 14.63 21.20 7.08
N TYR A 182 15.14 21.00 5.89
CA TYR A 182 14.37 20.67 4.69
C TYR A 182 14.73 19.25 4.25
N GLN A 183 13.77 18.56 3.64
CA GLN A 183 14.02 17.28 2.99
C GLN A 183 14.28 17.54 1.50
N THR A 184 15.36 16.98 0.99
CA THR A 184 15.68 17.02 -0.44
C THR A 184 15.74 15.61 -0.97
N GLU A 185 15.07 15.37 -2.08
CA GLU A 185 15.25 14.16 -2.86
C GLU A 185 16.62 14.18 -3.55
N GLY A 186 17.34 13.06 -3.46
CA GLY A 186 18.64 12.87 -4.09
C GLY A 186 18.58 11.84 -5.20
#